data_334a41d466fed39b4682138e7539eb9d
#
_entry.id   334a41d466fed39b4682138e7539eb9d
#
_cell.length_a   1.000
_cell.length_b   1.000
_cell.length_c   1.000
_cell.angle_alpha   90.00
_cell.angle_beta   90.00
_cell.angle_gamma   90.00
#
_symmetry.space_group_name_H-M   'P 1'
#
loop_
_entity.id
_entity.type
_entity.pdbx_description
1 polymer ?
#
loop_
_entity_poly.entity_id
_entity_poly.type
_entity_poly.pdbx_seq_one_letter_code
_entity_poly.pdbx_strand_id
1 'polypeptide(L)'
;MKFKFLCTLLLILLLVACDLQPETVSDNPKDYYKLNDELQDIGNILSEKDIVIIGESTHWSTDITDEKIKLIDYLAEEHGFNKLFLETPDSEFNYYKDAGLDMKDGVAEQYHQDVFKEYLNGTHPNIKALPMDWSPAFPNNNASHISILEENITREISEYDTGLAEEFKKSEYALRDWFVKGLFLNQRVGNLERPTDVYEEIRSEDFFSKLPVLSQNYVVSRHENIKNYYSQINFDNALIEYYDYREIGMADKVLSQMNQGDKVIVWVANGHSNYDVTSIDNTHEVFGVERKDERNESLGALLKDSDYSVYNVGLYYNEAESLGLLSQDVSTPRKTGDDTLVGYLGDRVSDDIFIDFETSDFIEDRVYTAFNAGTYDYQMVPREQYDGLIYLDHLSE
;
A
#
# COMPACT_ATOMS: atom_id res chain seq x y z
N MET A 1 3.28 62.67 -29.07
CA MET A 1 3.04 62.11 -27.71
C MET A 1 2.82 60.58 -27.66
N LYS A 2 2.31 59.92 -28.68
CA LYS A 2 2.03 58.48 -28.72
C LYS A 2 3.28 57.56 -28.81
N PHE A 3 4.38 58.05 -29.39
CA PHE A 3 5.62 57.26 -29.58
C PHE A 3 6.44 57.07 -28.27
N LYS A 4 6.45 58.09 -27.39
CA LYS A 4 7.16 58.02 -26.11
C LYS A 4 6.51 57.06 -25.14
N PHE A 5 5.18 56.89 -25.20
CA PHE A 5 4.44 55.99 -24.34
C PHE A 5 4.66 54.50 -24.72
N LEU A 6 4.82 54.22 -26.00
CA LEU A 6 5.10 52.88 -26.50
C LEU A 6 6.50 52.38 -26.10
N CYS A 7 7.51 53.25 -26.15
CA CYS A 7 8.86 52.89 -25.72
C CYS A 7 8.99 52.68 -24.22
N THR A 8 8.21 53.40 -23.40
CA THR A 8 8.19 53.22 -21.94
C THR A 8 7.49 51.91 -21.55
N LEU A 9 6.41 51.53 -22.24
CA LEU A 9 5.72 50.26 -22.04
C LEU A 9 6.59 49.05 -22.44
N LEU A 10 7.34 49.17 -23.53
CA LEU A 10 8.27 48.14 -24.01
C LEU A 10 9.46 47.97 -23.04
N LEU A 11 9.93 49.06 -22.41
CA LEU A 11 11.01 48.99 -21.43
C LEU A 11 10.57 48.36 -20.12
N ILE A 12 9.32 48.61 -19.69
CA ILE A 12 8.73 47.97 -18.51
C ILE A 12 8.52 46.45 -18.73
N LEU A 13 8.06 46.04 -19.92
CA LEU A 13 7.94 44.65 -20.32
C LEU A 13 9.29 43.91 -20.40
N LEU A 14 10.37 44.60 -20.81
CA LEU A 14 11.72 44.05 -20.81
C LEU A 14 12.33 43.94 -19.41
N LEU A 15 11.97 44.83 -18.49
CA LEU A 15 12.43 44.75 -17.09
C LEU A 15 11.71 43.66 -16.26
N VAL A 16 10.45 43.40 -16.59
CA VAL A 16 9.69 42.26 -15.95
C VAL A 16 10.12 40.90 -16.51
N ALA A 17 10.61 40.86 -17.76
CA ALA A 17 11.14 39.63 -18.37
C ALA A 17 12.55 39.24 -17.86
N CYS A 18 13.28 40.17 -17.23
CA CYS A 18 14.62 39.89 -16.68
C CYS A 18 14.60 39.31 -15.25
N ASP A 19 13.47 39.35 -14.56
CA ASP A 19 13.36 38.75 -13.22
C ASP A 19 12.82 37.29 -13.21
N LEU A 20 12.48 36.78 -14.37
CA LEU A 20 12.24 35.35 -14.58
C LEU A 20 13.55 34.68 -15.06
N GLN A 21 14.60 34.74 -14.26
CA GLN A 21 15.62 33.71 -14.37
C GLN A 21 14.97 32.41 -13.96
N PRO A 22 14.97 31.35 -14.79
CA PRO A 22 14.71 30.04 -14.27
C PRO A 22 15.74 29.83 -13.14
N GLU A 23 15.28 29.50 -11.96
CA GLU A 23 16.18 28.99 -10.91
C GLU A 23 17.04 27.95 -11.60
N THR A 24 18.34 28.22 -11.67
CA THR A 24 19.29 27.24 -12.17
C THR A 24 19.22 26.11 -11.17
N VAL A 25 18.53 25.02 -11.55
CA VAL A 25 18.66 23.74 -10.87
C VAL A 25 20.16 23.53 -10.70
N SER A 26 20.61 23.41 -9.48
CA SER A 26 22.01 23.13 -9.17
C SER A 26 22.35 21.81 -9.86
N ASP A 27 23.25 21.85 -10.86
CA ASP A 27 23.75 20.66 -11.58
C ASP A 27 24.59 19.71 -10.68
N ASN A 28 24.74 20.03 -9.40
CA ASN A 28 25.38 19.13 -8.45
C ASN A 28 24.32 18.21 -7.87
N PRO A 29 24.46 16.90 -8.02
CA PRO A 29 23.59 15.92 -7.36
C PRO A 29 23.59 16.18 -5.86
N LYS A 30 22.39 16.25 -5.26
CA LYS A 30 22.26 16.38 -3.81
C LYS A 30 22.39 15.00 -3.21
N ASP A 31 23.04 14.92 -2.07
CA ASP A 31 23.12 13.68 -1.31
C ASP A 31 21.70 13.24 -0.83
N TYR A 32 20.86 14.19 -0.47
CA TYR A 32 19.47 13.97 -0.07
C TYR A 32 18.66 15.27 -0.15
N TYR A 33 17.33 15.14 -0.06
CA TYR A 33 16.36 16.23 0.03
C TYR A 33 15.69 16.21 1.41
N LYS A 34 15.49 17.36 2.03
CA LYS A 34 14.69 17.46 3.28
C LYS A 34 13.22 17.29 2.95
N LEU A 35 12.58 16.29 3.53
CA LEU A 35 11.23 15.86 3.15
C LEU A 35 10.21 17.00 3.21
N ASN A 36 10.24 17.81 4.28
CA ASN A 36 9.27 18.88 4.49
C ASN A 36 9.65 20.22 3.82
N ASP A 37 10.93 20.44 3.50
CA ASP A 37 11.40 21.72 2.96
C ASP A 37 11.54 21.72 1.43
N GLU A 38 11.75 20.53 0.82
CA GLU A 38 12.09 20.38 -0.59
C GLU A 38 11.09 19.49 -1.35
N LEU A 39 9.82 19.55 -0.95
CA LEU A 39 8.75 18.73 -1.52
C LEU A 39 8.57 18.96 -3.04
N GLN A 40 8.88 20.17 -3.52
CA GLN A 40 8.87 20.49 -4.96
C GLN A 40 9.92 19.69 -5.74
N ASP A 41 11.14 19.61 -5.22
CA ASP A 41 12.21 18.87 -5.89
C ASP A 41 11.90 17.37 -5.90
N ILE A 42 11.42 16.84 -4.77
CA ILE A 42 10.98 15.44 -4.64
C ILE A 42 9.83 15.15 -5.62
N GLY A 43 8.82 16.02 -5.65
CA GLY A 43 7.69 15.88 -6.57
C GLY A 43 8.10 15.92 -8.04
N ASN A 44 9.07 16.74 -8.41
CA ASN A 44 9.60 16.79 -9.78
C ASN A 44 10.24 15.44 -10.18
N ILE A 45 11.03 14.81 -9.27
CA ILE A 45 11.63 13.48 -9.50
C ILE A 45 10.54 12.44 -9.71
N LEU A 46 9.58 12.36 -8.79
CA LEU A 46 8.53 11.35 -8.81
C LEU A 46 7.55 11.55 -9.98
N SER A 47 7.32 12.79 -10.39
CA SER A 47 6.32 13.13 -11.41
C SER A 47 6.66 12.69 -12.83
N GLU A 48 7.89 12.28 -13.09
CA GLU A 48 8.31 11.75 -14.39
C GLU A 48 7.80 10.33 -14.67
N LYS A 49 7.19 9.71 -13.66
CA LYS A 49 6.74 8.31 -13.72
C LYS A 49 5.22 8.20 -13.79
N ASP A 50 4.76 7.06 -14.33
CA ASP A 50 3.34 6.71 -14.40
C ASP A 50 2.86 6.13 -13.07
N ILE A 51 3.72 5.35 -12.39
CA ILE A 51 3.45 4.68 -11.12
C ILE A 51 4.50 5.10 -10.10
N VAL A 52 4.06 5.60 -8.95
CA VAL A 52 4.90 5.82 -7.76
C VAL A 52 4.45 4.86 -6.66
N ILE A 53 5.34 3.97 -6.26
CA ILE A 53 5.11 3.08 -5.12
C ILE A 53 5.71 3.75 -3.89
N ILE A 54 4.93 3.90 -2.82
CA ILE A 54 5.39 4.45 -1.54
C ILE A 54 5.22 3.35 -0.49
N GLY A 55 6.34 2.71 -0.17
CA GLY A 55 6.43 1.68 0.85
C GLY A 55 6.24 2.24 2.27
N GLU A 56 6.15 1.34 3.24
CA GLU A 56 6.23 1.67 4.66
C GLU A 56 6.73 0.47 5.46
N SER A 57 7.51 0.75 6.49
CA SER A 57 8.04 -0.28 7.39
C SER A 57 7.07 -0.66 8.51
N THR A 58 5.98 0.09 8.69
CA THR A 58 4.88 -0.23 9.61
C THR A 58 3.59 0.44 9.15
N HIS A 59 2.46 -0.22 9.38
CA HIS A 59 1.12 0.34 9.12
C HIS A 59 0.57 1.17 10.29
N TRP A 60 1.22 1.17 11.46
CA TRP A 60 0.65 1.64 12.72
C TRP A 60 1.33 2.90 13.24
N SER A 61 1.63 3.87 12.37
CA SER A 61 2.18 5.14 12.76
C SER A 61 1.41 6.29 12.12
N THR A 62 0.99 7.24 12.98
CA THR A 62 0.38 8.49 12.56
C THR A 62 1.36 9.33 11.77
N ASP A 63 2.58 9.44 12.25
CA ASP A 63 3.61 10.27 11.61
C ASP A 63 3.95 9.78 10.20
N ILE A 64 4.08 8.44 10.00
CA ILE A 64 4.28 7.87 8.65
C ILE A 64 3.10 8.19 7.74
N THR A 65 1.88 8.04 8.26
CA THR A 65 0.67 8.34 7.49
C THR A 65 0.63 9.81 7.09
N ASP A 66 0.91 10.73 8.02
CA ASP A 66 0.89 12.17 7.77
C ASP A 66 1.95 12.58 6.74
N GLU A 67 3.16 12.05 6.82
CA GLU A 67 4.20 12.34 5.83
C GLU A 67 3.86 11.80 4.44
N LYS A 68 3.31 10.59 4.37
CA LYS A 68 2.85 10.03 3.08
C LYS A 68 1.70 10.84 2.49
N ILE A 69 0.73 11.28 3.30
CA ILE A 69 -0.40 12.10 2.84
C ILE A 69 0.09 13.44 2.29
N LYS A 70 1.01 14.13 2.96
CA LYS A 70 1.58 15.38 2.45
C LYS A 70 2.19 15.19 1.06
N LEU A 71 2.96 14.12 0.86
CA LEU A 71 3.56 13.81 -0.45
C LEU A 71 2.50 13.44 -1.48
N ILE A 72 1.50 12.63 -1.11
CA ILE A 72 0.41 12.21 -2.00
C ILE A 72 -0.43 13.41 -2.44
N ASP A 73 -0.80 14.29 -1.49
CA ASP A 73 -1.55 15.52 -1.79
C ASP A 73 -0.77 16.41 -2.77
N TYR A 74 0.51 16.61 -2.51
CA TYR A 74 1.36 17.39 -3.38
C TYR A 74 1.43 16.81 -4.81
N LEU A 75 1.65 15.50 -4.93
CA LEU A 75 1.67 14.82 -6.22
C LEU A 75 0.31 14.89 -6.94
N ALA A 76 -0.79 14.82 -6.21
CA ALA A 76 -2.12 14.93 -6.77
C ALA A 76 -2.44 16.37 -7.24
N GLU A 77 -2.08 17.38 -6.45
CA GLU A 77 -2.38 18.78 -6.73
C GLU A 77 -1.50 19.37 -7.83
N GLU A 78 -0.19 19.11 -7.78
CA GLU A 78 0.79 19.78 -8.63
C GLU A 78 1.22 18.93 -9.84
N HIS A 79 1.14 17.61 -9.74
CA HIS A 79 1.69 16.69 -10.76
C HIS A 79 0.66 15.77 -11.41
N GLY A 80 -0.62 15.90 -11.06
CA GLY A 80 -1.73 15.24 -11.73
C GLY A 80 -1.87 13.73 -11.43
N PHE A 81 -1.33 13.25 -10.31
CA PHE A 81 -1.63 11.91 -9.84
C PHE A 81 -3.10 11.83 -9.46
N ASN A 82 -3.83 10.86 -10.01
CA ASN A 82 -5.30 10.83 -9.94
C ASN A 82 -5.88 9.55 -9.31
N LYS A 83 -5.04 8.57 -9.01
CA LYS A 83 -5.45 7.33 -8.34
C LYS A 83 -4.47 6.96 -7.24
N LEU A 84 -5.01 6.51 -6.11
CA LEU A 84 -4.27 5.98 -4.97
C LEU A 84 -4.73 4.55 -4.71
N PHE A 85 -3.85 3.59 -4.97
CA PHE A 85 -4.10 2.20 -4.67
C PHE A 85 -3.67 1.88 -3.23
N LEU A 86 -4.56 1.22 -2.50
CA LEU A 86 -4.40 0.89 -1.09
C LEU A 86 -4.33 -0.62 -0.90
N GLU A 87 -3.43 -1.08 -0.03
CA GLU A 87 -3.35 -2.45 0.44
C GLU A 87 -4.56 -2.77 1.34
N THR A 88 -5.74 -2.87 0.74
CA THR A 88 -7.00 -3.13 1.44
C THR A 88 -7.89 -4.05 0.62
N PRO A 89 -8.68 -4.93 1.27
CA PRO A 89 -9.55 -5.90 0.62
C PRO A 89 -10.57 -5.24 -0.32
N ASP A 90 -10.54 -5.61 -1.60
CA ASP A 90 -11.32 -4.94 -2.63
C ASP A 90 -12.83 -5.18 -2.51
N SER A 91 -13.23 -6.40 -2.17
CA SER A 91 -14.65 -6.77 -2.06
C SER A 91 -15.32 -6.04 -0.91
N GLU A 92 -14.69 -6.03 0.24
CA GLU A 92 -15.17 -5.36 1.45
C GLU A 92 -15.10 -3.85 1.32
N PHE A 93 -13.99 -3.30 0.85
CA PHE A 93 -13.81 -1.87 0.66
C PHE A 93 -14.93 -1.26 -0.20
N ASN A 94 -15.19 -1.86 -1.35
CA ASN A 94 -16.23 -1.36 -2.25
C ASN A 94 -17.63 -1.46 -1.62
N TYR A 95 -17.92 -2.55 -0.91
CA TYR A 95 -19.21 -2.68 -0.21
C TYR A 95 -19.39 -1.62 0.87
N TYR A 96 -18.39 -1.45 1.76
CA TYR A 96 -18.47 -0.48 2.86
C TYR A 96 -18.60 0.94 2.35
N LYS A 97 -17.79 1.31 1.35
CA LYS A 97 -17.81 2.62 0.71
C LYS A 97 -19.20 2.94 0.14
N ASP A 98 -19.73 2.04 -0.67
CA ASP A 98 -20.98 2.25 -1.38
C ASP A 98 -22.21 2.17 -0.44
N ALA A 99 -22.11 1.42 0.66
CA ALA A 99 -23.10 1.35 1.73
C ALA A 99 -23.04 2.53 2.72
N GLY A 100 -21.99 3.36 2.64
CA GLY A 100 -21.74 4.44 3.60
C GLY A 100 -21.44 3.96 5.02
N LEU A 101 -20.85 2.76 5.14
CA LEU A 101 -20.44 2.17 6.41
C LEU A 101 -19.06 2.69 6.84
N ASP A 102 -18.79 2.66 8.15
CA ASP A 102 -17.50 3.06 8.68
C ASP A 102 -16.44 1.98 8.36
N MET A 103 -15.40 2.37 7.63
CA MET A 103 -14.32 1.46 7.25
C MET A 103 -13.42 1.06 8.43
N LYS A 104 -13.53 1.74 9.59
CA LYS A 104 -12.83 1.35 10.82
C LYS A 104 -13.24 -0.03 11.34
N ASP A 105 -14.37 -0.57 10.90
CA ASP A 105 -14.85 -1.89 11.29
C ASP A 105 -14.10 -3.04 10.59
N GLY A 106 -12.80 -2.89 10.30
CA GLY A 106 -11.91 -3.97 9.88
C GLY A 106 -11.54 -4.01 8.39
N VAL A 107 -11.98 -3.02 7.59
CA VAL A 107 -11.67 -2.99 6.15
C VAL A 107 -10.40 -2.18 5.86
N ALA A 108 -10.16 -1.14 6.62
CA ALA A 108 -9.03 -0.24 6.45
C ALA A 108 -8.45 0.18 7.81
N GLU A 109 -8.27 -0.81 8.70
CA GLU A 109 -7.83 -0.58 10.08
C GLU A 109 -6.45 0.11 10.15
N GLN A 110 -5.56 -0.21 9.22
CA GLN A 110 -4.26 0.44 9.09
C GLN A 110 -4.33 1.92 8.64
N TYR A 111 -5.49 2.37 8.14
CA TYR A 111 -5.71 3.74 7.67
C TYR A 111 -6.68 4.52 8.57
N HIS A 112 -6.67 4.25 9.87
CA HIS A 112 -7.66 4.73 10.86
C HIS A 112 -7.75 6.22 11.08
N GLN A 113 -6.83 6.97 10.56
CA GLN A 113 -6.68 8.36 10.93
C GLN A 113 -7.74 9.23 10.27
N ASP A 114 -8.22 10.23 11.02
CA ASP A 114 -9.22 11.17 10.52
C ASP A 114 -8.76 11.89 9.24
N VAL A 115 -7.46 12.09 9.08
CA VAL A 115 -6.83 12.65 7.89
C VAL A 115 -7.04 11.79 6.64
N PHE A 116 -7.14 10.47 6.79
CA PHE A 116 -7.35 9.54 5.66
C PHE A 116 -8.82 9.39 5.25
N LYS A 117 -9.73 9.98 6.01
CA LYS A 117 -11.17 9.82 5.84
C LYS A 117 -11.67 10.31 4.46
N GLU A 118 -11.11 11.39 3.95
CA GLU A 118 -11.51 11.94 2.64
C GLU A 118 -11.15 10.99 1.50
N TYR A 119 -10.01 10.32 1.59
CA TYR A 119 -9.59 9.30 0.64
C TYR A 119 -10.50 8.08 0.68
N LEU A 120 -10.74 7.52 1.86
CA LEU A 120 -11.56 6.33 2.04
C LEU A 120 -13.02 6.57 1.60
N ASN A 121 -13.58 7.75 1.91
CA ASN A 121 -14.93 8.10 1.51
C ASN A 121 -15.04 8.55 0.04
N GLY A 122 -13.91 8.67 -0.67
CA GLY A 122 -13.88 9.13 -2.06
C GLY A 122 -14.30 10.58 -2.23
N THR A 123 -14.10 11.42 -1.22
CA THR A 123 -14.41 12.86 -1.23
C THR A 123 -13.21 13.73 -1.50
N HIS A 124 -11.99 13.15 -1.57
CA HIS A 124 -10.81 13.90 -1.94
C HIS A 124 -10.93 14.47 -3.36
N PRO A 125 -10.65 15.78 -3.57
CA PRO A 125 -10.99 16.46 -4.84
C PRO A 125 -10.15 15.99 -6.03
N ASN A 126 -8.90 15.62 -5.83
CA ASN A 126 -7.92 15.42 -6.90
C ASN A 126 -7.56 13.95 -7.13
N ILE A 127 -7.75 13.08 -6.14
CA ILE A 127 -7.29 11.69 -6.21
C ILE A 127 -8.40 10.71 -5.78
N LYS A 128 -8.49 9.58 -6.47
CA LYS A 128 -9.46 8.53 -6.16
C LYS A 128 -8.74 7.35 -5.48
N ALA A 129 -9.09 7.05 -4.23
CA ALA A 129 -8.63 5.84 -3.56
C ALA A 129 -9.33 4.59 -4.10
N LEU A 130 -8.54 3.55 -4.33
CA LEU A 130 -8.94 2.26 -4.90
C LEU A 130 -8.32 1.12 -4.10
N PRO A 131 -9.06 0.08 -3.79
CA PRO A 131 -8.51 -1.12 -3.15
C PRO A 131 -7.77 -1.98 -4.18
N MET A 132 -6.71 -2.66 -3.74
CA MET A 132 -5.97 -3.58 -4.62
C MET A 132 -5.79 -4.99 -4.06
N ASP A 133 -6.03 -5.22 -2.77
CA ASP A 133 -5.86 -6.55 -2.19
C ASP A 133 -7.10 -7.42 -2.42
N TRP A 134 -6.89 -8.67 -2.76
CA TRP A 134 -7.97 -9.64 -2.95
C TRP A 134 -8.20 -10.50 -1.71
N SER A 135 -7.32 -10.43 -0.70
CA SER A 135 -7.49 -11.18 0.55
C SER A 135 -8.73 -10.71 1.33
N PRO A 136 -9.31 -11.58 2.19
CA PRO A 136 -10.46 -11.19 2.99
C PRO A 136 -10.05 -10.22 4.11
N ALA A 137 -10.93 -9.30 4.48
CA ALA A 137 -10.76 -8.47 5.66
C ALA A 137 -10.79 -9.29 6.95
N PHE A 138 -10.06 -8.81 7.96
CA PHE A 138 -10.04 -9.40 9.31
C PHE A 138 -10.62 -8.41 10.32
N PRO A 139 -11.95 -8.39 10.53
CA PRO A 139 -12.53 -7.50 11.50
C PRO A 139 -11.91 -7.73 12.90
N ASN A 140 -11.30 -6.69 13.47
CA ASN A 140 -10.70 -6.70 14.81
C ASN A 140 -9.66 -7.83 15.03
N ASN A 141 -8.93 -8.23 14.00
CA ASN A 141 -7.97 -9.33 14.06
C ASN A 141 -8.56 -10.64 14.64
N ASN A 142 -9.86 -10.85 14.47
CA ASN A 142 -10.58 -11.99 15.01
C ASN A 142 -11.37 -12.72 13.92
N ALA A 143 -10.86 -13.86 13.49
CA ALA A 143 -11.48 -14.70 12.46
C ALA A 143 -12.93 -15.15 12.79
N SER A 144 -13.31 -15.13 14.06
CA SER A 144 -14.67 -15.51 14.50
C SER A 144 -15.63 -14.32 14.56
N HIS A 145 -15.14 -13.07 14.34
CA HIS A 145 -16.00 -11.91 14.30
C HIS A 145 -16.75 -11.83 12.97
N ILE A 146 -18.06 -11.71 13.04
CA ILE A 146 -18.90 -11.54 11.85
C ILE A 146 -18.96 -10.04 11.56
N SER A 147 -18.56 -9.63 10.37
CA SER A 147 -18.67 -8.24 9.96
C SER A 147 -20.13 -7.82 9.73
N ILE A 148 -20.41 -6.53 9.83
CA ILE A 148 -21.74 -5.96 9.49
C ILE A 148 -22.14 -6.33 8.06
N LEU A 149 -21.16 -6.35 7.15
CA LEU A 149 -21.35 -6.78 5.76
C LEU A 149 -21.87 -8.23 5.67
N GLU A 150 -21.21 -9.15 6.35
CA GLU A 150 -21.60 -10.57 6.32
C GLU A 150 -22.97 -10.80 6.94
N GLU A 151 -23.29 -10.13 8.05
CA GLU A 151 -24.62 -10.17 8.65
C GLU A 151 -25.69 -9.67 7.69
N ASN A 152 -25.44 -8.57 6.98
CA ASN A 152 -26.35 -8.02 5.99
C ASN A 152 -26.60 -8.98 4.84
N ILE A 153 -25.54 -9.49 4.20
CA ILE A 153 -25.66 -10.40 3.06
C ILE A 153 -26.31 -11.72 3.48
N THR A 154 -25.92 -12.29 4.64
CA THR A 154 -26.53 -13.50 5.19
C THR A 154 -28.04 -13.30 5.39
N ARG A 155 -28.46 -12.18 5.97
CA ARG A 155 -29.88 -11.84 6.15
C ARG A 155 -30.64 -11.75 4.83
N GLU A 156 -30.07 -11.07 3.84
CA GLU A 156 -30.66 -10.88 2.52
C GLU A 156 -30.82 -12.20 1.76
N ILE A 157 -29.82 -13.07 1.79
CA ILE A 157 -29.94 -14.43 1.19
C ILE A 157 -30.99 -15.23 1.96
N SER A 158 -31.07 -15.11 3.28
CA SER A 158 -32.00 -15.89 4.12
C SER A 158 -33.49 -15.58 3.83
N GLU A 159 -33.79 -14.42 3.24
CA GLU A 159 -35.15 -14.10 2.79
C GLU A 159 -35.64 -15.04 1.65
N TYR A 160 -34.72 -15.69 0.95
CA TYR A 160 -35.00 -16.59 -0.18
C TYR A 160 -34.60 -18.03 0.14
N ASP A 161 -33.43 -18.25 0.75
CA ASP A 161 -32.90 -19.57 1.12
C ASP A 161 -32.08 -19.49 2.40
N THR A 162 -32.63 -20.01 3.50
CA THR A 162 -31.98 -20.04 4.80
C THR A 162 -30.81 -21.04 4.85
N GLY A 163 -30.87 -22.11 4.07
CA GLY A 163 -29.79 -23.11 4.00
C GLY A 163 -28.55 -22.51 3.32
N LEU A 164 -28.76 -21.87 2.18
CA LEU A 164 -27.67 -21.23 1.43
C LEU A 164 -27.07 -20.03 2.16
N ALA A 165 -27.89 -19.28 2.94
CA ALA A 165 -27.41 -18.20 3.81
C ALA A 165 -26.45 -18.73 4.90
N GLU A 166 -26.75 -19.85 5.53
CA GLU A 166 -25.87 -20.49 6.52
C GLU A 166 -24.58 -21.04 5.87
N GLU A 167 -24.66 -21.57 4.66
CA GLU A 167 -23.48 -22.02 3.92
C GLU A 167 -22.60 -20.83 3.49
N PHE A 168 -23.17 -19.69 3.10
CA PHE A 168 -22.44 -18.46 2.83
C PHE A 168 -21.65 -18.02 4.05
N LYS A 169 -22.30 -17.90 5.21
CA LYS A 169 -21.66 -17.52 6.47
C LYS A 169 -20.52 -18.47 6.87
N LYS A 170 -20.71 -19.78 6.69
CA LYS A 170 -19.66 -20.78 6.94
C LYS A 170 -18.49 -20.62 5.97
N SER A 171 -18.76 -20.24 4.73
CA SER A 171 -17.73 -20.04 3.71
C SER A 171 -16.87 -18.82 4.02
N GLU A 172 -17.46 -17.69 4.43
CA GLU A 172 -16.72 -16.52 4.88
C GLU A 172 -15.84 -16.81 6.09
N TYR A 173 -16.41 -17.53 7.10
CA TYR A 173 -15.63 -17.98 8.24
C TYR A 173 -14.46 -18.89 7.81
N ALA A 174 -14.71 -19.84 6.90
CA ALA A 174 -13.68 -20.79 6.45
C ALA A 174 -12.54 -20.08 5.71
N LEU A 175 -12.84 -19.04 4.92
CA LEU A 175 -11.83 -18.22 4.22
C LEU A 175 -10.93 -17.50 5.24
N ARG A 176 -11.51 -16.86 6.25
CA ARG A 176 -10.73 -16.20 7.31
C ARG A 176 -9.95 -17.17 8.17
N ASP A 177 -10.59 -18.27 8.57
CA ASP A 177 -9.94 -19.32 9.38
C ASP A 177 -8.76 -19.94 8.62
N TRP A 178 -8.91 -20.14 7.31
CA TRP A 178 -7.82 -20.60 6.46
C TRP A 178 -6.65 -19.61 6.47
N PHE A 179 -6.94 -18.32 6.30
CA PHE A 179 -5.93 -17.28 6.34
C PHE A 179 -5.18 -17.25 7.68
N VAL A 180 -5.91 -17.18 8.80
CA VAL A 180 -5.30 -17.13 10.13
C VAL A 180 -4.50 -18.40 10.43
N LYS A 181 -5.07 -19.58 10.22
CA LYS A 181 -4.39 -20.84 10.53
C LYS A 181 -3.29 -21.18 9.54
N GLY A 182 -3.52 -20.96 8.27
CA GLY A 182 -2.55 -21.27 7.22
C GLY A 182 -1.34 -20.36 7.27
N LEU A 183 -1.56 -19.05 7.34
CA LEU A 183 -0.50 -18.05 7.27
C LEU A 183 0.18 -17.79 8.60
N PHE A 184 -0.59 -17.48 9.64
CA PHE A 184 0.00 -17.10 10.93
C PHE A 184 0.40 -18.28 11.80
N LEU A 185 -0.35 -19.39 11.76
CA LEU A 185 -0.11 -20.52 12.64
C LEU A 185 0.56 -21.71 11.94
N ASN A 186 0.82 -21.62 10.62
CA ASN A 186 1.39 -22.71 9.81
C ASN A 186 0.68 -24.06 10.03
N GLN A 187 -0.64 -24.03 10.19
CA GLN A 187 -1.46 -25.22 10.41
C GLN A 187 -2.05 -25.69 9.08
N ARG A 188 -2.15 -27.00 8.88
CA ARG A 188 -2.88 -27.54 7.72
C ARG A 188 -4.35 -27.16 7.83
N VAL A 189 -4.85 -26.46 6.84
CA VAL A 189 -6.24 -26.06 6.69
C VAL A 189 -6.89 -26.86 5.57
N GLY A 190 -8.19 -27.08 5.70
CA GLY A 190 -8.94 -27.85 4.73
C GLY A 190 -9.04 -27.18 3.36
N ASN A 191 -9.45 -27.95 2.37
CA ASN A 191 -9.61 -27.51 0.98
C ASN A 191 -10.67 -26.40 0.84
N LEU A 192 -10.38 -25.36 0.03
CA LEU A 192 -11.27 -24.24 -0.27
C LEU A 192 -12.26 -24.49 -1.42
N GLU A 193 -12.39 -25.72 -1.94
CA GLU A 193 -13.35 -26.03 -2.99
C GLU A 193 -14.79 -25.63 -2.62
N ARG A 194 -15.17 -25.86 -1.37
CA ARG A 194 -16.54 -25.58 -0.96
C ARG A 194 -16.90 -24.09 -0.87
N PRO A 195 -16.07 -23.17 -0.38
CA PRO A 195 -16.35 -21.74 -0.50
C PRO A 195 -16.63 -21.31 -1.94
N THR A 196 -15.86 -21.78 -2.92
CA THR A 196 -16.07 -21.49 -4.35
C THR A 196 -17.45 -21.95 -4.80
N ASP A 197 -17.84 -23.20 -4.47
CA ASP A 197 -19.14 -23.79 -4.84
C ASP A 197 -20.32 -22.97 -4.31
N VAL A 198 -20.23 -22.48 -3.07
CA VAL A 198 -21.30 -21.68 -2.45
C VAL A 198 -21.53 -20.35 -3.17
N TYR A 199 -20.47 -19.65 -3.56
CA TYR A 199 -20.60 -18.41 -4.32
C TYR A 199 -21.14 -18.65 -5.74
N GLU A 200 -20.75 -19.74 -6.39
CA GLU A 200 -21.28 -20.14 -7.67
C GLU A 200 -22.77 -20.50 -7.57
N GLU A 201 -23.16 -21.24 -6.53
CA GLU A 201 -24.55 -21.59 -6.24
C GLU A 201 -25.40 -20.35 -6.03
N ILE A 202 -24.98 -19.39 -5.15
CA ILE A 202 -25.69 -18.12 -4.94
C ILE A 202 -25.88 -17.36 -6.27
N ARG A 203 -24.84 -17.27 -7.11
CA ARG A 203 -24.89 -16.56 -8.38
C ARG A 203 -25.82 -17.24 -9.42
N SER A 204 -26.01 -18.53 -9.32
CA SER A 204 -26.85 -19.31 -10.24
C SER A 204 -28.35 -19.30 -9.86
N GLU A 205 -28.68 -18.90 -8.65
CA GLU A 205 -30.05 -18.86 -8.17
C GLU A 205 -30.89 -17.73 -8.77
N ASP A 206 -32.18 -17.99 -9.02
CA ASP A 206 -33.13 -17.01 -9.57
C ASP A 206 -33.28 -15.74 -8.69
N PHE A 207 -33.02 -15.86 -7.42
CA PHE A 207 -33.11 -14.74 -6.49
C PHE A 207 -31.86 -13.82 -6.54
N PHE A 208 -30.74 -14.25 -7.10
CA PHE A 208 -29.51 -13.45 -7.10
C PHE A 208 -29.74 -12.06 -7.69
N SER A 209 -30.47 -11.95 -8.78
CA SER A 209 -30.84 -10.67 -9.40
C SER A 209 -31.80 -9.79 -8.54
N LYS A 210 -32.34 -10.34 -7.47
CA LYS A 210 -33.24 -9.62 -6.53
C LYS A 210 -32.53 -9.16 -5.28
N LEU A 211 -31.29 -9.64 -5.02
CA LEU A 211 -30.48 -9.11 -3.94
C LEU A 211 -30.15 -7.63 -4.20
N PRO A 212 -29.86 -6.84 -3.14
CA PRO A 212 -29.31 -5.50 -3.31
C PRO A 212 -28.06 -5.52 -4.20
N VAL A 213 -27.89 -4.49 -5.03
CA VAL A 213 -26.76 -4.40 -5.96
C VAL A 213 -25.41 -4.51 -5.26
N LEU A 214 -25.29 -3.94 -4.05
CA LEU A 214 -24.06 -4.05 -3.25
C LEU A 214 -23.72 -5.49 -2.91
N SER A 215 -24.70 -6.27 -2.49
CA SER A 215 -24.51 -7.69 -2.17
C SER A 215 -24.21 -8.53 -3.40
N GLN A 216 -24.86 -8.22 -4.55
CA GLN A 216 -24.49 -8.84 -5.82
C GLN A 216 -23.02 -8.55 -6.18
N ASN A 217 -22.59 -7.29 -6.11
CA ASN A 217 -21.22 -6.88 -6.41
C ASN A 217 -20.20 -7.56 -5.50
N TYR A 218 -20.50 -7.63 -4.19
CA TYR A 218 -19.64 -8.33 -3.23
C TYR A 218 -19.50 -9.81 -3.58
N VAL A 219 -20.61 -10.52 -3.78
CA VAL A 219 -20.61 -11.96 -4.12
C VAL A 219 -19.85 -12.23 -5.40
N VAL A 220 -20.01 -11.37 -6.42
CA VAL A 220 -19.26 -11.49 -7.68
C VAL A 220 -17.77 -11.28 -7.47
N SER A 221 -17.37 -10.18 -6.83
CA SER A 221 -15.96 -9.86 -6.58
C SER A 221 -15.28 -10.95 -5.74
N ARG A 222 -15.92 -11.39 -4.66
CA ARG A 222 -15.42 -12.45 -3.80
C ARG A 222 -15.26 -13.78 -4.54
N HIS A 223 -16.26 -14.18 -5.34
CA HIS A 223 -16.18 -15.38 -6.15
C HIS A 223 -15.03 -15.33 -7.16
N GLU A 224 -14.84 -14.20 -7.82
CA GLU A 224 -13.74 -14.02 -8.79
C GLU A 224 -12.38 -14.07 -8.08
N ASN A 225 -12.22 -13.44 -6.93
CA ASN A 225 -10.99 -13.51 -6.14
C ASN A 225 -10.68 -14.96 -5.71
N ILE A 226 -11.67 -15.68 -5.20
CA ILE A 226 -11.50 -17.09 -4.83
C ILE A 226 -11.10 -17.93 -6.05
N LYS A 227 -11.77 -17.76 -7.16
CA LYS A 227 -11.53 -18.53 -8.37
C LYS A 227 -10.16 -18.23 -9.01
N ASN A 228 -9.78 -16.96 -9.07
CA ASN A 228 -8.57 -16.53 -9.78
C ASN A 228 -7.30 -16.72 -8.95
N TYR A 229 -7.39 -16.59 -7.63
CA TYR A 229 -6.22 -16.60 -6.76
C TYR A 229 -6.25 -17.73 -5.73
N TYR A 230 -7.25 -17.83 -4.87
CA TYR A 230 -7.30 -18.87 -3.85
C TYR A 230 -7.29 -20.30 -4.40
N SER A 231 -8.01 -20.56 -5.48
CA SER A 231 -8.09 -21.90 -6.07
C SER A 231 -6.79 -22.36 -6.74
N GLN A 232 -5.85 -21.42 -6.94
CA GLN A 232 -4.54 -21.71 -7.53
C GLN A 232 -3.51 -22.14 -6.48
N ILE A 233 -3.77 -21.89 -5.21
CA ILE A 233 -2.82 -22.15 -4.13
C ILE A 233 -2.71 -23.66 -3.87
N ASN A 234 -1.50 -24.18 -3.98
CA ASN A 234 -1.20 -25.56 -3.61
C ASN A 234 -0.95 -25.66 -2.10
N PHE A 235 -1.73 -26.46 -1.42
CA PHE A 235 -1.69 -26.60 0.05
C PHE A 235 -0.40 -27.17 0.62
N ASP A 236 0.44 -27.79 -0.19
CA ASP A 236 1.75 -28.30 0.28
C ASP A 236 2.77 -27.17 0.49
N ASN A 237 2.58 -26.00 -0.19
CA ASN A 237 3.39 -24.79 -0.09
C ASN A 237 2.52 -23.55 0.14
N ALA A 238 1.41 -23.70 0.84
CA ALA A 238 0.31 -22.71 0.90
C ALA A 238 0.76 -21.30 1.26
N LEU A 239 1.76 -21.13 2.12
CA LEU A 239 2.21 -19.81 2.55
C LEU A 239 2.92 -19.06 1.42
N ILE A 240 3.88 -19.71 0.74
CA ILE A 240 4.64 -19.11 -0.35
C ILE A 240 3.73 -18.77 -1.51
N GLU A 241 2.93 -19.76 -1.94
CA GLU A 241 2.02 -19.58 -3.06
C GLU A 241 0.94 -18.54 -2.77
N TYR A 242 0.47 -18.43 -1.50
CA TYR A 242 -0.46 -17.37 -1.13
C TYR A 242 0.16 -16.00 -1.35
N TYR A 243 1.38 -15.77 -0.86
CA TYR A 243 2.03 -14.48 -1.05
C TYR A 243 2.30 -14.20 -2.52
N ASP A 244 2.80 -15.16 -3.29
CA ASP A 244 3.04 -14.98 -4.72
C ASP A 244 1.73 -14.61 -5.46
N TYR A 245 0.63 -15.35 -5.22
CA TYR A 245 -0.67 -15.00 -5.81
C TYR A 245 -1.26 -13.70 -5.27
N ARG A 246 -0.94 -13.31 -4.02
CA ARG A 246 -1.35 -12.01 -3.48
C ARG A 246 -0.66 -10.87 -4.22
N GLU A 247 0.64 -10.97 -4.43
CA GLU A 247 1.40 -10.00 -5.21
C GLU A 247 0.87 -9.87 -6.65
N ILE A 248 0.69 -11.01 -7.32
CA ILE A 248 0.11 -11.07 -8.68
C ILE A 248 -1.27 -10.41 -8.71
N GLY A 249 -2.15 -10.74 -7.78
CA GLY A 249 -3.48 -10.17 -7.73
C GLY A 249 -3.52 -8.68 -7.46
N MET A 250 -2.64 -8.17 -6.60
CA MET A 250 -2.51 -6.72 -6.37
C MET A 250 -2.00 -6.02 -7.62
N ALA A 251 -0.99 -6.56 -8.31
CA ALA A 251 -0.48 -6.01 -9.56
C ALA A 251 -1.56 -6.00 -10.65
N ASP A 252 -2.29 -7.09 -10.82
CA ASP A 252 -3.41 -7.18 -11.78
C ASP A 252 -4.48 -6.11 -11.50
N LYS A 253 -4.82 -5.87 -10.23
CA LYS A 253 -5.78 -4.84 -9.84
C LYS A 253 -5.29 -3.44 -10.18
N VAL A 254 -4.02 -3.12 -9.93
CA VAL A 254 -3.43 -1.84 -10.30
C VAL A 254 -3.45 -1.67 -11.81
N LEU A 255 -2.84 -2.60 -12.55
CA LEU A 255 -2.67 -2.51 -13.99
C LEU A 255 -3.99 -2.51 -14.76
N SER A 256 -4.97 -3.33 -14.35
CA SER A 256 -6.30 -3.39 -15.01
C SER A 256 -7.12 -2.12 -14.85
N GLN A 257 -6.81 -1.28 -13.86
CA GLN A 257 -7.51 -0.03 -13.61
C GLN A 257 -6.75 1.21 -14.12
N MET A 258 -5.57 1.03 -14.71
CA MET A 258 -4.83 2.10 -15.36
C MET A 258 -5.31 2.33 -16.79
N ASN A 259 -5.42 3.60 -17.17
CA ASN A 259 -5.65 4.02 -18.54
C ASN A 259 -4.44 4.80 -19.04
N GLN A 260 -4.34 4.98 -20.35
CA GLN A 260 -3.28 5.78 -20.93
C GLN A 260 -3.32 7.23 -20.40
N GLY A 261 -2.23 7.68 -19.80
CA GLY A 261 -2.08 9.00 -19.21
C GLY A 261 -2.52 9.12 -17.74
N ASP A 262 -2.95 8.03 -17.11
CA ASP A 262 -3.10 8.00 -15.66
C ASP A 262 -1.73 8.08 -14.98
N LYS A 263 -1.68 8.79 -13.87
CA LYS A 263 -0.57 8.77 -12.91
C LYS A 263 -1.10 8.23 -11.59
N VAL A 264 -0.48 7.19 -11.08
CA VAL A 264 -1.01 6.47 -9.93
C VAL A 264 0.01 6.37 -8.80
N ILE A 265 -0.48 6.36 -7.58
CA ILE A 265 0.28 6.10 -6.38
C ILE A 265 -0.16 4.76 -5.81
N VAL A 266 0.77 3.93 -5.40
CA VAL A 266 0.54 2.66 -4.73
C VAL A 266 1.07 2.76 -3.31
N TRP A 267 0.18 2.69 -2.32
CA TRP A 267 0.53 2.69 -0.89
C TRP A 267 0.52 1.27 -0.36
N VAL A 268 1.68 0.78 0.08
CA VAL A 268 1.87 -0.62 0.46
C VAL A 268 2.98 -0.78 1.49
N ALA A 269 3.04 -1.91 2.20
CA ALA A 269 4.19 -2.23 3.04
C ALA A 269 5.47 -2.41 2.20
N ASN A 270 6.64 -2.07 2.77
CA ASN A 270 7.94 -2.27 2.12
C ASN A 270 8.14 -3.70 1.60
N GLY A 271 7.62 -4.69 2.33
CA GLY A 271 7.72 -6.09 1.91
C GLY A 271 7.05 -6.42 0.57
N HIS A 272 6.03 -5.67 0.17
CA HIS A 272 5.36 -5.79 -1.13
C HIS A 272 6.01 -4.94 -2.22
N SER A 273 6.65 -3.83 -1.83
CA SER A 273 7.26 -2.90 -2.79
C SER A 273 8.63 -3.32 -3.31
N ASN A 274 9.36 -4.17 -2.60
CA ASN A 274 10.69 -4.62 -3.00
C ASN A 274 10.76 -5.07 -4.46
N TYR A 275 11.86 -4.75 -5.17
CA TYR A 275 12.06 -5.19 -6.55
C TYR A 275 12.59 -6.61 -6.66
N ASP A 276 13.41 -7.06 -5.72
CA ASP A 276 13.99 -8.40 -5.73
C ASP A 276 13.94 -9.06 -4.35
N VAL A 277 12.80 -9.69 -4.06
CA VAL A 277 12.61 -10.41 -2.79
C VAL A 277 13.54 -11.60 -2.63
N THR A 278 14.09 -12.12 -3.74
CA THR A 278 14.99 -13.29 -3.71
C THR A 278 16.41 -12.95 -3.25
N SER A 279 16.82 -11.68 -3.35
CA SER A 279 18.10 -11.17 -2.85
C SER A 279 18.04 -10.76 -1.37
N ILE A 280 16.85 -10.77 -0.75
CA ILE A 280 16.65 -10.41 0.66
C ILE A 280 16.90 -11.63 1.54
N ASP A 281 17.82 -11.52 2.50
CA ASP A 281 17.91 -12.52 3.58
C ASP A 281 17.03 -12.09 4.74
N ASN A 282 15.87 -12.74 4.86
CA ASN A 282 14.81 -12.46 5.83
C ASN A 282 14.50 -13.67 6.71
N THR A 283 15.51 -14.43 7.08
CA THR A 283 15.36 -15.47 8.09
C THR A 283 14.97 -14.84 9.42
N HIS A 284 13.76 -15.11 9.89
CA HIS A 284 13.21 -14.53 11.10
C HIS A 284 12.48 -15.57 11.94
N GLU A 285 12.36 -15.33 13.24
CA GLU A 285 11.61 -16.16 14.16
C GLU A 285 10.23 -15.54 14.44
N VAL A 286 9.16 -16.23 14.05
CA VAL A 286 7.78 -15.84 14.36
C VAL A 286 7.18 -16.89 15.28
N PHE A 287 6.78 -16.49 16.48
CA PHE A 287 6.19 -17.39 17.50
C PHE A 287 7.07 -18.62 17.82
N GLY A 288 8.40 -18.45 17.87
CA GLY A 288 9.33 -19.53 18.16
C GLY A 288 9.61 -20.48 16.98
N VAL A 289 9.20 -20.11 15.78
CA VAL A 289 9.46 -20.87 14.55
C VAL A 289 10.32 -20.01 13.62
N GLU A 290 11.50 -20.51 13.28
CA GLU A 290 12.32 -19.90 12.25
C GLU A 290 11.58 -19.97 10.90
N ARG A 291 11.46 -18.85 10.24
CA ARG A 291 10.84 -18.72 8.92
C ARG A 291 11.79 -17.97 8.01
N LYS A 292 11.85 -18.42 6.79
CA LYS A 292 12.43 -17.69 5.66
C LYS A 292 11.28 -17.28 4.75
N ASP A 293 11.30 -16.03 4.31
CA ASP A 293 10.43 -15.62 3.24
C ASP A 293 10.98 -16.21 1.94
N GLU A 294 10.25 -17.12 1.36
CA GLU A 294 10.63 -17.82 0.13
C GLU A 294 9.78 -17.34 -1.07
N ARG A 295 9.18 -16.14 -0.97
CA ARG A 295 8.44 -15.55 -2.08
C ARG A 295 9.35 -15.45 -3.32
N ASN A 296 8.75 -15.64 -4.47
CA ASN A 296 9.42 -15.47 -5.76
C ASN A 296 9.11 -14.13 -6.39
N GLU A 297 7.97 -13.55 -6.03
CA GLU A 297 7.42 -12.35 -6.64
C GLU A 297 7.11 -11.28 -5.59
N SER A 298 7.09 -10.03 -6.03
CA SER A 298 6.59 -8.89 -5.28
C SER A 298 5.78 -7.97 -6.18
N LEU A 299 4.86 -7.22 -5.60
CA LEU A 299 4.11 -6.19 -6.32
C LEU A 299 5.06 -5.21 -7.02
N GLY A 300 6.12 -4.77 -6.31
CA GLY A 300 7.13 -3.87 -6.86
C GLY A 300 7.79 -4.41 -8.13
N ALA A 301 8.22 -5.70 -8.12
CA ALA A 301 8.81 -6.36 -9.28
C ALA A 301 7.81 -6.46 -10.44
N LEU A 302 6.59 -6.92 -10.17
CA LEU A 302 5.55 -7.09 -11.18
C LEU A 302 5.15 -5.77 -11.85
N LEU A 303 5.07 -4.68 -11.08
CA LEU A 303 4.80 -3.36 -11.63
C LEU A 303 5.98 -2.82 -12.44
N LYS A 304 7.23 -3.06 -11.98
CA LYS A 304 8.45 -2.67 -12.71
C LYS A 304 8.55 -3.36 -14.07
N ASP A 305 8.12 -4.62 -14.17
CA ASP A 305 8.13 -5.39 -15.41
C ASP A 305 6.98 -5.05 -16.36
N SER A 306 6.07 -4.15 -15.96
CA SER A 306 4.95 -3.70 -16.80
C SER A 306 5.41 -2.69 -17.87
N ASP A 307 4.48 -2.30 -18.77
CA ASP A 307 4.70 -1.28 -19.80
C ASP A 307 4.74 0.15 -19.25
N TYR A 308 4.53 0.35 -17.93
CA TYR A 308 4.51 1.66 -17.27
C TYR A 308 5.85 2.01 -16.65
N SER A 309 6.18 3.29 -16.61
CA SER A 309 7.35 3.77 -15.88
C SER A 309 7.07 3.81 -14.37
N VAL A 310 7.95 3.18 -13.58
CA VAL A 310 7.76 3.03 -12.12
C VAL A 310 8.87 3.75 -11.36
N TYR A 311 8.52 4.34 -10.22
CA TYR A 311 9.47 4.78 -9.19
C TYR A 311 9.04 4.19 -7.85
N ASN A 312 9.92 3.47 -7.21
CA ASN A 312 9.67 2.77 -5.96
C ASN A 312 10.44 3.40 -4.81
N VAL A 313 9.71 3.81 -3.78
CA VAL A 313 10.26 4.45 -2.57
C VAL A 313 10.07 3.54 -1.37
N GLY A 314 11.17 3.09 -0.77
CA GLY A 314 11.14 2.46 0.55
C GLY A 314 11.00 3.52 1.65
N LEU A 315 10.25 3.25 2.72
CA LEU A 315 10.13 4.16 3.86
C LEU A 315 10.53 3.45 5.14
N TYR A 316 11.47 4.06 5.86
CA TYR A 316 12.02 3.57 7.12
C TYR A 316 12.09 4.68 8.16
N TYR A 317 12.06 4.29 9.44
CA TYR A 317 12.25 5.20 10.57
C TYR A 317 13.31 4.67 11.52
N ASN A 318 13.95 5.56 12.30
CA ASN A 318 15.01 5.16 13.23
C ASN A 318 14.49 4.88 14.64
N GLU A 319 13.62 5.73 15.15
CA GLU A 319 13.11 5.67 16.52
C GLU A 319 11.60 5.88 16.56
N ALA A 320 10.91 5.18 17.44
CA ALA A 320 9.49 5.41 17.69
C ALA A 320 9.19 5.38 19.19
N GLU A 321 8.47 6.40 19.70
CA GLU A 321 8.02 6.45 21.09
C GLU A 321 6.86 5.48 21.33
N SER A 322 5.90 5.41 20.40
CA SER A 322 4.75 4.52 20.45
C SER A 322 4.33 4.10 19.04
N LEU A 323 4.05 2.83 18.89
CA LEU A 323 3.43 2.26 17.70
C LEU A 323 2.26 1.39 18.16
N GLY A 324 1.10 1.60 17.59
CA GLY A 324 -0.12 0.85 17.93
C GLY A 324 -0.15 -0.59 17.41
N LEU A 325 0.92 -1.35 17.55
CA LEU A 325 1.06 -2.70 16.99
C LEU A 325 0.13 -3.70 17.69
N LEU A 326 -0.80 -4.29 16.94
CA LEU A 326 -1.71 -5.36 17.43
C LEU A 326 -2.38 -5.02 18.78
N SER A 327 -2.84 -3.79 18.96
CA SER A 327 -3.47 -3.27 20.19
C SER A 327 -2.50 -3.12 21.38
N GLN A 328 -1.20 -3.08 21.14
CA GLN A 328 -0.17 -2.81 22.14
C GLN A 328 0.67 -1.63 21.68
N ASP A 329 0.97 -0.72 22.62
CA ASP A 329 1.94 0.32 22.39
C ASP A 329 3.35 -0.28 22.45
N VAL A 330 4.05 -0.21 21.35
CA VAL A 330 5.42 -0.71 21.21
C VAL A 330 6.35 0.45 20.92
N SER A 331 7.39 0.63 21.73
CA SER A 331 8.45 1.58 21.42
C SER A 331 9.59 0.90 20.69
N THR A 332 10.17 1.59 19.73
CA THR A 332 11.37 1.16 19.00
C THR A 332 12.52 2.08 19.40
N PRO A 333 13.54 1.59 20.11
CA PRO A 333 14.68 2.41 20.50
C PRO A 333 15.50 2.80 19.27
N ARG A 334 16.13 4.00 19.35
CA ARG A 334 17.03 4.50 18.31
C ARG A 334 18.11 3.48 18.00
N LYS A 335 18.30 3.18 16.74
CA LYS A 335 19.38 2.35 16.24
C LYS A 335 20.57 3.23 15.84
N THR A 336 21.75 2.75 16.08
CA THR A 336 23.02 3.44 15.77
C THR A 336 23.97 2.45 15.09
N GLY A 337 24.97 2.97 14.41
CA GLY A 337 26.03 2.19 13.77
C GLY A 337 25.75 1.86 12.30
N ASP A 338 26.81 1.50 11.62
CA ASP A 338 26.79 1.37 10.15
C ASP A 338 26.18 0.05 9.66
N ASP A 339 25.92 -0.92 10.52
CA ASP A 339 25.40 -2.23 10.13
C ASP A 339 23.90 -2.23 9.84
N THR A 340 23.15 -1.28 10.42
CA THR A 340 21.72 -1.11 10.15
C THR A 340 21.51 0.09 9.22
N LEU A 341 20.55 -0.02 8.30
CA LEU A 341 20.22 1.06 7.37
C LEU A 341 19.86 2.36 8.10
N VAL A 342 18.96 2.25 9.07
CA VAL A 342 18.47 3.43 9.83
C VAL A 342 19.51 3.96 10.81
N GLY A 343 20.37 3.12 11.36
CA GLY A 343 21.51 3.55 12.19
C GLY A 343 22.55 4.30 11.35
N TYR A 344 22.88 3.79 10.17
CA TYR A 344 23.76 4.46 9.21
C TYR A 344 23.27 5.86 8.85
N LEU A 345 21.97 5.99 8.58
CA LEU A 345 21.34 7.27 8.27
C LEU A 345 21.29 8.19 9.50
N GLY A 346 20.81 7.70 10.64
CA GLY A 346 20.65 8.49 11.85
C GLY A 346 21.95 8.98 12.50
N ASP A 347 23.09 8.32 12.22
CA ASP A 347 24.42 8.79 12.60
C ASP A 347 24.93 9.96 11.71
N ARG A 348 24.26 10.21 10.56
CA ARG A 348 24.67 11.21 9.54
C ARG A 348 23.69 12.34 9.36
N VAL A 349 22.40 12.11 9.61
CA VAL A 349 21.34 13.10 9.47
C VAL A 349 20.40 13.07 10.66
N SER A 350 19.81 14.21 10.98
CA SER A 350 18.83 14.37 12.05
C SER A 350 17.50 14.98 11.55
N ASP A 351 17.34 15.02 10.25
CA ASP A 351 16.13 15.51 9.58
C ASP A 351 15.44 14.33 8.89
N ASP A 352 14.14 14.46 8.63
CA ASP A 352 13.41 13.58 7.72
C ASP A 352 13.82 13.88 6.29
N ILE A 353 14.25 12.86 5.56
CA ILE A 353 14.87 13.04 4.25
C ILE A 353 14.30 12.09 3.19
N PHE A 354 14.43 12.52 1.93
CA PHE A 354 14.28 11.68 0.75
C PHE A 354 15.62 11.55 0.04
N ILE A 355 15.97 10.34 -0.38
CA ILE A 355 17.18 10.01 -1.12
C ILE A 355 16.77 9.44 -2.46
N ASP A 356 17.19 10.07 -3.55
CA ASP A 356 17.03 9.55 -4.89
C ASP A 356 18.28 8.75 -5.29
N PHE A 357 18.13 7.47 -5.50
CA PHE A 357 19.26 6.58 -5.79
C PHE A 357 19.83 6.74 -7.21
N GLU A 358 19.13 7.42 -8.12
CA GLU A 358 19.66 7.72 -9.44
C GLU A 358 20.76 8.79 -9.36
N THR A 359 20.60 9.74 -8.44
CA THR A 359 21.46 10.93 -8.37
C THR A 359 22.36 11.00 -7.16
N SER A 360 22.08 10.23 -6.11
CA SER A 360 22.76 10.27 -4.82
C SER A 360 23.60 9.03 -4.56
N ASP A 361 24.84 9.20 -4.08
CA ASP A 361 25.69 8.14 -3.54
C ASP A 361 25.73 8.12 -2.00
N PHE A 362 24.75 8.78 -1.34
CA PHE A 362 24.73 8.92 0.13
C PHE A 362 24.63 7.57 0.85
N ILE A 363 23.91 6.60 0.29
CA ILE A 363 23.85 5.24 0.78
C ILE A 363 24.83 4.40 -0.03
N GLU A 364 25.79 3.75 0.67
CA GLU A 364 26.73 2.84 0.07
C GLU A 364 26.03 1.60 -0.51
N ASP A 365 26.58 1.10 -1.64
CA ASP A 365 26.09 -0.12 -2.29
C ASP A 365 26.60 -1.38 -1.56
N ARG A 366 25.99 -1.67 -0.42
CA ARG A 366 26.31 -2.82 0.43
C ARG A 366 25.09 -3.34 1.16
N VAL A 367 25.23 -4.51 1.78
CA VAL A 367 24.19 -5.10 2.61
C VAL A 367 24.03 -4.32 3.92
N TYR A 368 22.80 -3.98 4.24
CA TYR A 368 22.38 -3.43 5.51
C TYR A 368 21.31 -4.30 6.17
N THR A 369 21.28 -4.30 7.49
CA THR A 369 20.12 -4.79 8.22
C THR A 369 19.03 -3.70 8.20
N ALA A 370 17.88 -4.03 7.64
CA ALA A 370 16.65 -3.22 7.71
C ALA A 370 15.64 -3.93 8.62
N PHE A 371 14.56 -3.25 8.98
CA PHE A 371 13.54 -3.84 9.82
C PHE A 371 12.13 -3.39 9.44
N ASN A 372 11.18 -4.30 9.65
CA ASN A 372 9.76 -4.00 9.67
C ASN A 372 9.31 -3.97 11.12
N ALA A 373 8.74 -2.85 11.56
CA ALA A 373 8.37 -2.62 12.94
C ALA A 373 7.52 -3.74 13.54
N GLY A 374 8.00 -4.25 14.67
CA GLY A 374 7.31 -5.27 15.44
C GLY A 374 7.25 -6.66 14.81
N THR A 375 7.92 -6.90 13.69
CA THR A 375 7.91 -8.18 13.01
C THR A 375 9.29 -8.82 12.95
N TYR A 376 10.21 -8.31 12.16
CA TYR A 376 11.52 -8.92 11.96
C TYR A 376 12.56 -7.98 11.35
N ASP A 377 13.83 -8.31 11.58
CA ASP A 377 14.96 -7.73 10.87
C ASP A 377 15.28 -8.57 9.63
N TYR A 378 15.76 -7.93 8.56
CA TYR A 378 16.19 -8.59 7.32
C TYR A 378 17.39 -7.87 6.72
N GLN A 379 18.11 -8.55 5.83
CA GLN A 379 19.30 -8.00 5.18
C GLN A 379 19.03 -7.75 3.70
N MET A 380 19.42 -6.57 3.22
CA MET A 380 19.24 -6.17 1.83
C MET A 380 20.28 -5.15 1.38
N VAL A 381 20.43 -5.00 0.08
CA VAL A 381 21.08 -3.86 -0.57
C VAL A 381 19.97 -2.88 -1.00
N PRO A 382 19.85 -1.68 -0.42
CA PRO A 382 18.71 -0.79 -0.67
C PRO A 382 18.49 -0.45 -2.14
N ARG A 383 19.56 -0.22 -2.91
CA ARG A 383 19.49 0.11 -4.34
C ARG A 383 19.00 -1.04 -5.24
N GLU A 384 19.07 -2.27 -4.78
CA GLU A 384 18.50 -3.42 -5.48
C GLU A 384 16.96 -3.49 -5.27
N GLN A 385 16.49 -2.87 -4.19
CA GLN A 385 15.07 -2.96 -3.78
C GLN A 385 14.23 -1.74 -4.15
N TYR A 386 14.84 -0.55 -4.26
CA TYR A 386 14.15 0.71 -4.43
C TYR A 386 14.87 1.64 -5.39
N ASP A 387 14.16 2.61 -5.96
CA ASP A 387 14.73 3.73 -6.71
C ASP A 387 15.06 4.91 -5.80
N GLY A 388 14.42 4.98 -4.64
CA GLY A 388 14.67 5.98 -3.62
C GLY A 388 14.21 5.54 -2.24
N LEU A 389 14.51 6.36 -1.23
CA LEU A 389 14.23 6.05 0.15
C LEU A 389 13.77 7.29 0.91
N ILE A 390 12.71 7.13 1.71
CA ILE A 390 12.32 8.08 2.75
C ILE A 390 12.83 7.55 4.09
N TYR A 391 13.53 8.41 4.82
CA TYR A 391 13.97 8.15 6.18
C TYR A 391 13.36 9.17 7.11
N LEU A 392 12.71 8.69 8.17
CA LEU A 392 12.17 9.48 9.27
C LEU A 392 13.04 9.27 10.50
N ASP A 393 13.56 10.35 11.08
CA ASP A 393 14.49 10.24 12.22
C ASP A 393 13.77 9.77 13.48
N HIS A 394 12.55 10.26 13.70
CA HIS A 394 11.79 10.00 14.91
C HIS A 394 10.28 9.97 14.63
N LEU A 395 9.60 8.97 15.21
CA LEU A 395 8.15 8.87 15.24
C LEU A 395 7.64 9.10 16.67
N SER A 396 6.67 9.99 16.83
CA SER A 396 6.02 10.27 18.13
C SER A 396 4.84 9.34 18.39
N GLU A 397 4.07 8.99 17.32
CA GLU A 397 2.88 8.12 17.38
C GLU A 397 2.77 7.19 16.18
#